data_3b1bb3b8a0590f1a7293b37ee3a56554
#
_entry.id   3b1bb3b8a0590f1a7293b37ee3a56554
#
_cell.length_a   1.000
_cell.length_b   1.000
_cell.length_c   1.000
_cell.angle_alpha   90.00
_cell.angle_beta   90.00
_cell.angle_gamma   90.00
#
_symmetry.space_group_name_H-M   'P 1'
#
loop_
_entity.id
_entity.type
_entity.pdbx_description
1 polymer ?
#
loop_
_entity_poly.entity_id
_entity_poly.type
_entity_poly.pdbx_seq_one_letter_code
_entity_poly.pdbx_strand_id
1 'polypeptide(L)'
;MKYSMELTAEQRDILQGKQGDTLAKVMETLVRYGEIFGATSMVPITSSYNHLVTSFGLKALGPVYDLMNRLIEADAISKQRFSADPRPLDPKVPSSFLQNIVFKHFMYSKQDFYEDQLKKLGLLDPDAFTCTCYMDEVGNTPKMGEVLSWSESSAVVYANSVLGARCNRNSGIID
;
A
#
# COMPACT_ATOMS: atom_id res chain seq x y z
N MET A 1 -6.18 -26.56 4.19
CA MET A 1 -5.77 -26.42 2.78
C MET A 1 -4.25 -26.51 2.75
N LYS A 2 -3.63 -27.19 1.78
CA LYS A 2 -2.17 -27.32 1.69
C LYS A 2 -1.69 -26.27 0.67
N TYR A 3 -0.85 -25.35 1.10
CA TYR A 3 -0.21 -24.36 0.23
C TYR A 3 1.08 -24.95 -0.33
N SER A 4 1.44 -24.57 -1.55
CA SER A 4 2.70 -24.97 -2.20
C SER A 4 3.85 -24.04 -1.80
N MET A 5 3.53 -22.82 -1.37
CA MET A 5 4.50 -21.82 -0.91
C MET A 5 5.11 -22.23 0.43
N GLU A 6 6.43 -22.07 0.54
CA GLU A 6 7.16 -22.23 1.81
C GLU A 6 6.85 -21.06 2.74
N LEU A 7 6.27 -21.35 3.89
CA LEU A 7 5.88 -20.35 4.88
C LEU A 7 6.70 -20.51 6.15
N THR A 8 7.07 -19.40 6.78
CA THR A 8 7.68 -19.38 8.11
C THR A 8 6.69 -19.84 9.18
N ALA A 9 7.16 -20.10 10.38
CA ALA A 9 6.29 -20.44 11.51
C ALA A 9 5.31 -19.29 11.83
N GLU A 10 5.80 -18.05 11.82
CA GLU A 10 4.98 -16.85 12.03
C GLU A 10 3.88 -16.70 10.97
N GLN A 11 4.23 -16.87 9.69
CA GLN A 11 3.26 -16.79 8.59
C GLN A 11 2.16 -17.86 8.71
N ARG A 12 2.53 -19.07 9.13
CA ARG A 12 1.53 -20.13 9.42
C ARG A 12 0.65 -19.78 10.60
N ASP A 13 1.20 -19.18 11.64
CA ASP A 13 0.45 -18.74 12.82
C ASP A 13 -0.56 -17.65 12.48
N ILE A 14 -0.18 -16.71 11.60
CA ILE A 14 -1.11 -15.69 11.07
C ILE A 14 -2.25 -16.37 10.30
N LEU A 15 -1.92 -17.29 9.38
CA LEU A 15 -2.93 -18.04 8.60
C LEU A 15 -3.90 -18.83 9.46
N GLN A 16 -3.45 -19.33 10.62
CA GLN A 16 -4.27 -20.05 11.59
C GLN A 16 -5.13 -19.12 12.46
N GLY A 17 -5.08 -17.80 12.23
CA GLY A 17 -5.86 -16.83 12.99
C GLY A 17 -5.32 -16.48 14.37
N LYS A 18 -4.08 -16.89 14.71
CA LYS A 18 -3.50 -16.57 16.03
C LYS A 18 -3.29 -15.08 16.27
N GLN A 19 -3.28 -14.28 15.19
CA GLN A 19 -3.21 -12.81 15.24
C GLN A 19 -4.53 -12.15 14.79
N GLY A 20 -5.63 -12.90 14.82
CA GLY A 20 -6.96 -12.44 14.46
C GLY A 20 -7.36 -12.74 13.02
N ASP A 21 -8.67 -12.75 12.78
CA ASP A 21 -9.28 -13.16 11.50
C ASP A 21 -8.92 -12.20 10.34
N THR A 22 -8.77 -10.92 10.62
CA THR A 22 -8.44 -9.92 9.58
C THR A 22 -7.07 -10.21 8.98
N LEU A 23 -6.05 -10.38 9.82
CA LEU A 23 -4.70 -10.71 9.35
C LEU A 23 -4.63 -12.09 8.69
N ALA A 24 -5.39 -13.06 9.21
CA ALA A 24 -5.48 -14.40 8.60
C ALA A 24 -6.00 -14.33 7.15
N LYS A 25 -7.05 -13.55 6.89
CA LYS A 25 -7.62 -13.36 5.56
C LYS A 25 -6.67 -12.61 4.61
N VAL A 26 -6.00 -11.57 5.10
CA VAL A 26 -4.99 -10.85 4.32
C VAL A 26 -3.85 -11.78 3.94
N MET A 27 -3.30 -12.53 4.91
CA MET A 27 -2.23 -13.50 4.68
C MET A 27 -2.66 -14.59 3.70
N GLU A 28 -3.87 -15.12 3.83
CA GLU A 28 -4.43 -16.12 2.90
C GLU A 28 -4.49 -15.56 1.46
N THR A 29 -4.93 -14.31 1.32
CA THR A 29 -4.99 -13.65 0.01
C THR A 29 -3.61 -13.50 -0.60
N LEU A 30 -2.62 -13.04 0.17
CA LEU A 30 -1.23 -12.89 -0.28
C LEU A 30 -0.62 -14.24 -0.70
N VAL A 31 -0.83 -15.30 0.09
CA VAL A 31 -0.31 -16.63 -0.23
C VAL A 31 -0.93 -17.14 -1.54
N ARG A 32 -2.26 -17.09 -1.67
CA ARG A 32 -2.95 -17.53 -2.88
C ARG A 32 -2.54 -16.74 -4.12
N TYR A 33 -2.41 -15.43 -3.96
CA TYR A 33 -1.94 -14.55 -5.03
C TYR A 33 -0.52 -14.91 -5.45
N GLY A 34 0.39 -15.07 -4.50
CA GLY A 34 1.76 -15.47 -4.77
C GLY A 34 1.84 -16.83 -5.49
N GLU A 35 1.05 -17.83 -5.07
CA GLU A 35 1.00 -19.14 -5.73
C GLU A 35 0.56 -19.05 -7.20
N ILE A 36 -0.43 -18.20 -7.52
CA ILE A 36 -0.89 -17.98 -8.91
C ILE A 36 0.26 -17.46 -9.78
N PHE A 37 1.14 -16.63 -9.22
CA PHE A 37 2.30 -16.09 -9.94
C PHE A 37 3.58 -16.93 -9.78
N GLY A 38 3.47 -18.13 -9.21
CA GLY A 38 4.58 -19.06 -9.05
C GLY A 38 5.59 -18.66 -7.98
N ALA A 39 5.18 -17.86 -7.00
CA ALA A 39 6.03 -17.56 -5.86
C ALA A 39 6.23 -18.81 -4.99
N THR A 40 7.47 -19.05 -4.58
CA THR A 40 7.83 -20.19 -3.73
C THR A 40 7.94 -19.83 -2.25
N SER A 41 8.14 -18.54 -1.94
CA SER A 41 8.25 -18.02 -0.57
C SER A 41 7.96 -16.52 -0.55
N MET A 42 7.69 -15.98 0.63
CA MET A 42 7.67 -14.55 0.88
C MET A 42 9.05 -14.09 1.34
N VAL A 43 9.48 -12.93 0.89
CA VAL A 43 10.74 -12.32 1.31
C VAL A 43 10.47 -11.10 2.19
N PRO A 44 11.30 -10.85 3.23
CA PRO A 44 11.13 -9.68 4.07
C PRO A 44 11.44 -8.40 3.28
N ILE A 45 10.65 -7.36 3.53
CA ILE A 45 10.93 -6.01 3.03
C ILE A 45 12.08 -5.43 3.86
N THR A 46 13.08 -4.87 3.18
CA THR A 46 14.28 -4.31 3.81
C THR A 46 14.45 -2.81 3.59
N SER A 47 13.64 -2.20 2.69
CA SER A 47 13.61 -0.75 2.49
C SER A 47 13.03 -0.04 3.71
N SER A 48 13.47 1.21 3.93
CA SER A 48 13.01 2.03 5.06
C SER A 48 11.57 2.50 4.88
N TYR A 49 11.13 2.74 3.65
CA TYR A 49 9.81 3.27 3.32
C TYR A 49 9.19 2.50 2.16
N ASN A 50 7.86 2.39 2.21
CA ASN A 50 7.06 1.76 1.17
C ASN A 50 6.21 2.81 0.44
N HIS A 51 5.49 2.38 -0.59
CA HIS A 51 4.56 3.22 -1.31
C HIS A 51 3.25 2.47 -1.54
N LEU A 52 2.13 3.14 -1.34
CA LEU A 52 0.79 2.55 -1.38
C LEU A 52 -0.10 3.28 -2.37
N VAL A 53 -0.73 2.52 -3.26
CA VAL A 53 -1.83 2.97 -4.11
C VAL A 53 -3.12 2.31 -3.64
N THR A 54 -4.18 3.06 -3.46
CA THR A 54 -5.46 2.51 -3.04
C THR A 54 -6.65 3.26 -3.67
N SER A 55 -7.57 3.75 -2.85
CA SER A 55 -8.88 4.25 -3.29
C SER A 55 -8.91 5.72 -3.70
N PHE A 56 -7.88 6.51 -3.43
CA PHE A 56 -7.86 7.97 -3.67
C PHE A 56 -9.02 8.74 -3.02
N GLY A 57 -9.76 8.16 -2.12
CA GLY A 57 -10.98 8.76 -1.57
C GLY A 57 -12.20 8.67 -2.46
N LEU A 58 -12.19 7.80 -3.50
CA LEU A 58 -13.32 7.57 -4.38
C LEU A 58 -14.52 7.00 -3.61
N LYS A 59 -15.69 7.63 -3.75
CA LYS A 59 -16.92 7.21 -3.09
C LYS A 59 -17.32 5.75 -3.41
N ALA A 60 -17.02 5.30 -4.62
CA ALA A 60 -17.42 3.97 -5.10
C ALA A 60 -16.64 2.81 -4.47
N LEU A 61 -15.51 3.07 -3.80
CA LEU A 61 -14.61 2.05 -3.26
C LEU A 61 -14.87 1.73 -1.79
N GLY A 62 -16.15 1.62 -1.39
CA GLY A 62 -16.56 1.27 -0.03
C GLY A 62 -15.82 0.08 0.59
N PRO A 63 -15.71 -1.07 -0.09
CA PRO A 63 -15.03 -2.25 0.46
C PRO A 63 -13.57 -2.02 0.84
N VAL A 64 -12.87 -1.09 0.17
CA VAL A 64 -11.49 -0.75 0.51
C VAL A 64 -11.43 -0.03 1.86
N TYR A 65 -12.34 0.91 2.11
CA TYR A 65 -12.42 1.60 3.40
C TYR A 65 -12.79 0.67 4.55
N ASP A 66 -13.67 -0.31 4.28
CA ASP A 66 -14.03 -1.32 5.27
C ASP A 66 -12.84 -2.22 5.61
N LEU A 67 -12.04 -2.60 4.61
CA LEU A 67 -10.79 -3.34 4.84
C LEU A 67 -9.80 -2.51 5.66
N MET A 68 -9.59 -1.25 5.31
CA MET A 68 -8.70 -0.36 6.06
C MET A 68 -9.15 -0.18 7.52
N ASN A 69 -10.46 -0.04 7.77
CA ASN A 69 -11.00 0.00 9.13
C ASN A 69 -10.69 -1.29 9.90
N ARG A 70 -10.90 -2.45 9.29
CA ARG A 70 -10.58 -3.74 9.93
C ARG A 70 -9.09 -3.90 10.24
N LEU A 71 -8.22 -3.37 9.40
CA LEU A 71 -6.77 -3.37 9.65
C LEU A 71 -6.44 -2.45 10.84
N ILE A 72 -7.07 -1.28 10.92
CA ILE A 72 -6.91 -0.35 12.05
C ILE A 72 -7.42 -0.99 13.35
N GLU A 73 -8.59 -1.61 13.33
CA GLU A 73 -9.18 -2.32 14.49
C GLU A 73 -8.32 -3.51 14.95
N ALA A 74 -7.63 -4.14 14.02
CA ALA A 74 -6.69 -5.24 14.29
C ALA A 74 -5.30 -4.76 14.70
N ASP A 75 -5.08 -3.45 14.87
CA ASP A 75 -3.77 -2.84 15.14
C ASP A 75 -2.68 -3.24 14.11
N ALA A 76 -3.11 -3.47 12.88
CA ALA A 76 -2.24 -3.89 11.77
C ALA A 76 -1.53 -2.69 11.15
N ILE A 77 -0.76 -1.97 11.98
CA ILE A 77 0.02 -0.81 11.54
C ILE A 77 1.22 -1.27 10.75
N SER A 78 1.50 -0.61 9.62
CA SER A 78 2.68 -0.92 8.82
C SER A 78 3.97 -0.71 9.61
N LYS A 79 4.83 -1.74 9.65
CA LYS A 79 6.14 -1.66 10.32
C LYS A 79 7.06 -0.66 9.65
N GLN A 80 7.06 -0.63 8.31
CA GLN A 80 7.70 0.43 7.52
C GLN A 80 6.66 1.50 7.21
N ARG A 81 7.03 2.74 7.43
CA ARG A 81 6.18 3.86 7.01
C ARG A 81 6.06 3.91 5.49
N PHE A 82 5.01 4.53 4.99
CA PHE A 82 4.76 4.59 3.55
C PHE A 82 4.33 5.98 3.09
N SER A 83 4.61 6.30 1.84
CA SER A 83 3.98 7.37 1.09
C SER A 83 2.78 6.81 0.30
N ALA A 84 1.89 7.66 -0.12
CA ALA A 84 0.74 7.28 -0.93
C ALA A 84 0.68 8.11 -2.21
N ASP A 85 -0.10 7.65 -3.18
CA ASP A 85 -0.35 8.37 -4.42
C ASP A 85 -0.96 9.76 -4.19
N PRO A 86 -0.82 10.68 -5.16
CA PRO A 86 -1.25 12.06 -5.03
C PRO A 86 -2.72 12.19 -4.62
N ARG A 87 -2.99 13.21 -3.85
CA ARG A 87 -4.36 13.62 -3.53
C ARG A 87 -5.07 14.08 -4.78
N PRO A 88 -6.27 13.57 -5.09
CA PRO A 88 -7.08 14.11 -6.17
C PRO A 88 -7.45 15.58 -5.97
N LEU A 89 -7.66 15.98 -4.72
CA LEU A 89 -7.94 17.35 -4.32
C LEU A 89 -6.86 17.79 -3.33
N ASP A 90 -5.77 18.37 -3.85
CA ASP A 90 -4.72 18.92 -3.01
C ASP A 90 -5.19 20.22 -2.37
N PRO A 91 -5.22 20.33 -1.02
CA PRO A 91 -5.66 21.53 -0.34
C PRO A 91 -4.77 22.75 -0.61
N LYS A 92 -3.54 22.53 -1.09
CA LYS A 92 -2.58 23.59 -1.45
C LYS A 92 -2.76 24.11 -2.88
N VAL A 93 -3.54 23.41 -3.72
CA VAL A 93 -3.77 23.78 -5.10
C VAL A 93 -5.17 24.42 -5.25
N PRO A 94 -5.25 25.68 -5.70
CA PRO A 94 -6.53 26.33 -5.95
C PRO A 94 -7.35 25.56 -6.97
N SER A 95 -8.60 25.25 -6.64
CA SER A 95 -9.55 24.64 -7.56
C SER A 95 -10.74 25.57 -7.81
N SER A 96 -11.36 25.47 -9.01
CA SER A 96 -12.55 26.24 -9.30
C SER A 96 -13.73 25.80 -8.44
N PHE A 97 -14.68 26.71 -8.20
CA PHE A 97 -15.91 26.41 -7.43
C PHE A 97 -16.65 25.18 -7.97
N LEU A 98 -16.77 25.06 -9.29
CA LEU A 98 -17.46 23.94 -9.93
C LEU A 98 -16.69 22.61 -9.74
N GLN A 99 -15.37 22.64 -9.87
CA GLN A 99 -14.52 21.47 -9.59
C GLN A 99 -14.69 21.01 -8.15
N ASN A 100 -14.69 21.94 -7.19
CA ASN A 100 -14.90 21.62 -5.78
C ASN A 100 -16.23 20.92 -5.52
N ILE A 101 -17.33 21.43 -6.12
CA ILE A 101 -18.64 20.80 -5.94
C ILE A 101 -18.65 19.38 -6.51
N VAL A 102 -18.22 19.20 -7.76
CA VAL A 102 -18.29 17.89 -8.42
C VAL A 102 -17.32 16.89 -7.82
N PHE A 103 -16.07 17.27 -7.63
CA PHE A 103 -15.06 16.33 -7.17
C PHE A 103 -15.15 16.09 -5.66
N LYS A 104 -15.28 17.13 -4.85
CA LYS A 104 -15.31 17.00 -3.39
C LYS A 104 -16.57 16.32 -2.87
N HIS A 105 -17.74 16.63 -3.45
CA HIS A 105 -18.99 16.09 -2.91
C HIS A 105 -19.46 14.81 -3.59
N PHE A 106 -19.04 14.53 -4.81
CA PHE A 106 -19.49 13.34 -5.54
C PHE A 106 -18.39 12.29 -5.75
N MET A 107 -17.29 12.65 -6.41
CA MET A 107 -16.28 11.65 -6.78
C MET A 107 -15.39 11.27 -5.58
N TYR A 108 -14.75 12.24 -4.97
CA TYR A 108 -13.75 12.04 -3.90
C TYR A 108 -14.29 12.43 -2.52
N SER A 109 -15.60 12.22 -2.30
CA SER A 109 -16.23 12.62 -1.04
C SER A 109 -15.74 11.83 0.18
N LYS A 110 -14.92 10.81 -0.02
CA LYS A 110 -14.26 10.03 1.03
C LYS A 110 -12.79 10.38 1.22
N GLN A 111 -12.25 11.40 0.55
CA GLN A 111 -10.83 11.72 0.62
C GLN A 111 -10.35 11.99 2.06
N ASP A 112 -11.03 12.86 2.80
CA ASP A 112 -10.63 13.18 4.18
C ASP A 112 -10.67 11.94 5.08
N PHE A 113 -11.69 11.11 4.93
CA PHE A 113 -11.83 9.85 5.66
C PHE A 113 -10.71 8.87 5.32
N TYR A 114 -10.39 8.74 4.05
CA TYR A 114 -9.30 7.92 3.54
C TYR A 114 -7.93 8.37 4.05
N GLU A 115 -7.65 9.67 4.02
CA GLU A 115 -6.40 10.21 4.55
C GLU A 115 -6.23 9.95 6.05
N ASP A 116 -7.32 10.03 6.82
CA ASP A 116 -7.30 9.68 8.25
C ASP A 116 -7.04 8.19 8.50
N GLN A 117 -7.55 7.31 7.64
CA GLN A 117 -7.22 5.89 7.70
C GLN A 117 -5.73 5.65 7.39
N LEU A 118 -5.18 6.29 6.35
CA LEU A 118 -3.76 6.18 6.00
C LEU A 118 -2.84 6.63 7.15
N LYS A 119 -3.16 7.75 7.80
CA LYS A 119 -2.42 8.24 8.97
C LYS A 119 -2.39 7.21 10.09
N LYS A 120 -3.51 6.55 10.37
CA LYS A 120 -3.61 5.49 11.39
C LYS A 120 -2.85 4.23 11.00
N LEU A 121 -2.72 3.93 9.71
CA LEU A 121 -2.03 2.74 9.20
C LEU A 121 -0.52 2.93 9.01
N GLY A 122 0.02 4.13 9.18
CA GLY A 122 1.46 4.38 9.16
C GLY A 122 1.96 5.28 8.02
N LEU A 123 1.09 6.16 7.48
CA LEU A 123 1.53 7.18 6.53
C LEU A 123 2.71 7.96 7.10
N LEU A 124 3.74 8.18 6.29
CA LEU A 124 5.03 8.75 6.68
C LEU A 124 4.90 10.16 7.28
N ASP A 125 4.09 10.99 6.62
CA ASP A 125 3.82 12.38 6.98
C ASP A 125 2.41 12.75 6.48
N PRO A 126 1.68 13.68 7.11
CA PRO A 126 0.38 14.13 6.63
C PRO A 126 0.33 14.61 5.18
N ASP A 127 1.46 15.00 4.62
CA ASP A 127 1.62 15.44 3.24
C ASP A 127 2.42 14.44 2.37
N ALA A 128 2.62 13.22 2.82
CA ALA A 128 3.38 12.18 2.09
C ALA A 128 2.58 11.58 0.91
N PHE A 129 2.13 12.43 0.01
CA PHE A 129 1.37 12.07 -1.18
C PHE A 129 2.16 12.45 -2.44
N THR A 130 2.54 11.45 -3.25
CA THR A 130 3.36 11.65 -4.44
C THR A 130 3.30 10.45 -5.37
N CYS A 131 3.34 10.66 -6.69
CA CYS A 131 3.63 9.59 -7.66
C CYS A 131 5.12 9.25 -7.68
N THR A 132 5.99 10.16 -7.23
CA THR A 132 7.44 9.97 -7.24
C THR A 132 7.89 9.50 -5.86
N CYS A 133 7.83 8.20 -5.62
CA CYS A 133 8.14 7.62 -4.32
C CYS A 133 9.63 7.33 -4.08
N TYR A 134 10.50 7.84 -4.94
CA TYR A 134 11.98 7.72 -4.87
C TYR A 134 12.64 9.11 -4.91
N MET A 135 12.50 9.85 -3.83
CA MET A 135 13.04 11.22 -3.73
C MET A 135 14.12 11.27 -2.65
N ASP A 136 15.33 11.64 -3.05
CA ASP A 136 16.48 11.74 -2.13
C ASP A 136 16.23 12.74 -1.01
N GLU A 137 15.52 13.83 -1.30
CA GLU A 137 15.17 14.88 -0.33
C GLU A 137 14.27 14.38 0.80
N VAL A 138 13.48 13.33 0.52
CA VAL A 138 12.58 12.70 1.49
C VAL A 138 13.26 11.49 2.16
N GLY A 139 14.36 11.00 1.58
CA GLY A 139 15.10 9.84 2.08
C GLY A 139 14.41 8.50 1.80
N ASN A 140 13.51 8.45 0.82
CA ASN A 140 12.78 7.24 0.44
C ASN A 140 13.35 6.53 -0.82
N THR A 141 14.44 7.04 -1.40
CA THR A 141 15.14 6.35 -2.48
C THR A 141 15.80 5.08 -1.96
N PRO A 142 15.44 3.89 -2.48
CA PRO A 142 16.00 2.63 -2.01
C PRO A 142 17.44 2.46 -2.50
N LYS A 143 18.21 1.69 -1.72
CA LYS A 143 19.57 1.30 -2.08
C LYS A 143 19.57 0.05 -2.95
N MET A 144 20.62 -0.12 -3.74
CA MET A 144 20.83 -1.33 -4.53
C MET A 144 20.75 -2.59 -3.63
N GLY A 145 19.96 -3.56 -4.08
CA GLY A 145 19.74 -4.83 -3.37
C GLY A 145 18.67 -4.82 -2.29
N GLU A 146 18.15 -3.67 -1.88
CA GLU A 146 17.01 -3.60 -0.95
C GLU A 146 15.75 -4.20 -1.60
N VAL A 147 14.91 -4.80 -0.76
CA VAL A 147 13.58 -5.32 -1.12
C VAL A 147 12.55 -4.32 -0.65
N LEU A 148 11.67 -3.91 -1.56
CA LEU A 148 10.65 -2.91 -1.30
C LEU A 148 9.27 -3.36 -1.71
N SER A 149 8.25 -2.76 -1.11
CA SER A 149 6.86 -2.88 -1.50
C SER A 149 6.39 -1.54 -2.05
N TRP A 150 6.38 -1.45 -3.37
CA TRP A 150 5.89 -0.29 -4.09
C TRP A 150 4.80 -0.74 -5.07
N SER A 151 3.74 0.01 -5.17
CA SER A 151 2.60 -0.31 -6.01
C SER A 151 2.49 0.58 -7.25
N GLU A 152 3.27 1.62 -7.37
CA GLU A 152 3.27 2.48 -8.56
C GLU A 152 4.17 1.90 -9.67
N SER A 153 3.60 1.68 -10.88
CA SER A 153 4.25 0.92 -11.95
C SER A 153 5.55 1.56 -12.47
N SER A 154 5.59 2.87 -12.66
CA SER A 154 6.78 3.57 -13.12
C SER A 154 7.90 3.53 -12.08
N ALA A 155 7.56 3.66 -10.81
CA ALA A 155 8.49 3.58 -9.70
C ALA A 155 9.08 2.17 -9.54
N VAL A 156 8.26 1.13 -9.75
CA VAL A 156 8.73 -0.27 -9.75
C VAL A 156 9.72 -0.54 -10.88
N VAL A 157 9.46 -0.03 -12.08
CA VAL A 157 10.40 -0.13 -13.20
C VAL A 157 11.71 0.59 -12.88
N TYR A 158 11.64 1.80 -12.34
CA TYR A 158 12.82 2.56 -11.94
C TYR A 158 13.63 1.85 -10.85
N ALA A 159 12.97 1.34 -9.80
CA ALA A 159 13.63 0.61 -8.73
C ALA A 159 14.39 -0.61 -9.24
N ASN A 160 13.75 -1.45 -10.06
CA ASN A 160 14.37 -2.67 -10.57
C ASN A 160 15.44 -2.41 -11.64
N SER A 161 15.25 -1.42 -12.52
CA SER A 161 16.08 -1.22 -13.71
C SER A 161 17.18 -0.20 -13.51
N VAL A 162 16.98 0.82 -12.69
CA VAL A 162 17.94 1.94 -12.50
C VAL A 162 18.64 1.84 -11.16
N LEU A 163 17.89 1.68 -10.08
CA LEU A 163 18.44 1.67 -8.72
C LEU A 163 19.04 0.30 -8.34
N GLY A 164 18.68 -0.77 -9.05
CA GLY A 164 19.10 -2.13 -8.69
C GLY A 164 18.51 -2.62 -7.37
N ALA A 165 17.43 -2.01 -6.91
CA ALA A 165 16.62 -2.52 -5.82
C ALA A 165 15.68 -3.63 -6.33
N ARG A 166 14.97 -4.30 -5.45
CA ARG A 166 14.09 -5.42 -5.79
C ARG A 166 12.67 -5.08 -5.39
N CYS A 167 11.79 -5.01 -6.36
CA CYS A 167 10.36 -4.91 -6.16
C CYS A 167 9.65 -6.05 -6.88
N ASN A 168 8.36 -6.24 -6.63
CA ASN A 168 7.58 -7.26 -7.31
C ASN A 168 7.54 -7.03 -8.84
N ARG A 169 7.28 -8.10 -9.61
CA ARG A 169 7.18 -8.03 -11.07
C ARG A 169 5.79 -7.69 -11.59
N ASN A 170 4.81 -7.70 -10.70
CA ASN A 170 3.39 -7.63 -11.04
C ASN A 170 2.73 -6.42 -10.36
N SER A 171 3.45 -5.30 -10.28
CA SER A 171 3.00 -4.10 -9.57
C SER A 171 1.64 -3.61 -10.04
N GLY A 172 1.41 -3.55 -11.34
CA GLY A 172 0.13 -3.10 -11.89
C GLY A 172 -1.08 -4.00 -11.62
N ILE A 173 -0.91 -5.10 -10.89
CA ILE A 173 -2.00 -5.99 -10.45
C ILE A 173 -2.20 -5.88 -8.94
N ILE A 174 -1.17 -5.50 -8.23
CA ILE A 174 -1.17 -5.36 -6.76
C ILE A 174 -1.60 -3.95 -6.35
N ASP A 175 -1.41 -3.00 -7.25
CA ASP A 175 -1.89 -1.63 -7.11
C ASP A 175 -3.45 -1.59 -7.13
#